data_785350ced6c1b46ef61accef1c69b644
#
_entry.id   785350ced6c1b46ef61accef1c69b644
#
_cell.length_a   1.000
_cell.length_b   1.000
_cell.length_c   1.000
_cell.angle_alpha   90.00
_cell.angle_beta   90.00
_cell.angle_gamma   90.00
#
_symmetry.space_group_name_H-M   'P 1'
#
loop_
_entity.id
_entity.type
_entity.pdbx_description
1 polymer ?
#
loop_
_entity_poly.entity_id
_entity_poly.type
_entity_poly.pdbx_seq_one_letter_code
_entity_poly.pdbx_strand_id
1 'polypeptide(L)'
;MKNLLMATSAVAMMAGSAFAAGHTEEVKIGVILGFTGPLESITPAMGAGAELAMAEVTESGLLLGGAKVTSVRGDSTCIDAGAATAAAERLVTSDGVNAIMGADCSGVTGAILQNVARANGVVMISPSATSPGLSDAEDDGLFFRTAPSDARQGVIITNILQDRGVTEVALTYTNNDYGKGLADAFQAAFEAAGGTVTITAAHEDGKADYSAEVGALASGGGEVLVVAGYVDQGGSGIIRSALDTGAFDTFYLPDGMVGSVLNDNFGAELNGSYGAYPGTDNAGAGKFVELAAAAGFDGTGAFAPESYDAAALIMLAMQAANSANSADFKDHVFDVANAPGVEIMPGELAKGLELLAAGTDIDYVGASAVELIGPGESAGNYQEIEFADGVYSTIGYR
;
A
#
# COMPACT_ATOMS: atom_id res chain seq x y z
N MET A 1 -36.57 5.31 85.03
CA MET A 1 -35.92 4.28 84.24
C MET A 1 -36.17 4.66 82.78
N LYS A 2 -35.23 5.32 82.14
CA LYS A 2 -35.36 5.81 80.76
C LYS A 2 -34.35 5.07 79.92
N ASN A 3 -34.83 4.31 78.96
CA ASN A 3 -34.00 3.61 78.02
C ASN A 3 -33.63 4.60 76.86
N LEU A 4 -32.33 4.80 76.64
CA LEU A 4 -31.76 5.61 75.61
C LEU A 4 -31.41 4.65 74.48
N LEU A 5 -32.10 4.76 73.31
CA LEU A 5 -31.76 4.04 72.07
C LEU A 5 -30.73 4.88 71.33
N MET A 6 -29.54 4.34 71.21
CA MET A 6 -28.54 4.86 70.25
C MET A 6 -28.81 4.27 68.86
N ALA A 7 -29.11 5.15 67.87
CA ALA A 7 -29.17 4.79 66.50
C ALA A 7 -27.77 4.97 65.89
N THR A 8 -27.13 3.89 65.43
CA THR A 8 -25.88 3.88 64.69
C THR A 8 -26.18 3.94 63.22
N SER A 9 -25.88 5.09 62.59
CA SER A 9 -25.96 5.29 61.16
C SER A 9 -24.73 4.64 60.48
N ALA A 10 -24.95 3.55 59.74
CA ALA A 10 -23.94 2.95 58.90
C ALA A 10 -23.88 3.75 57.59
N VAL A 11 -22.79 4.47 57.39
CA VAL A 11 -22.44 5.11 56.07
C VAL A 11 -21.81 4.01 55.22
N ALA A 12 -22.55 3.51 54.22
CA ALA A 12 -22.02 2.65 53.18
C ALA A 12 -21.18 3.50 52.21
N MET A 13 -19.88 3.41 52.30
CA MET A 13 -18.98 3.89 51.24
C MET A 13 -19.12 2.94 50.05
N MET A 14 -19.80 3.39 49.00
CA MET A 14 -19.69 2.77 47.69
C MET A 14 -18.29 3.12 47.15
N ALA A 15 -17.35 2.19 47.27
CA ALA A 15 -16.12 2.21 46.50
C ALA A 15 -16.50 1.91 45.07
N GLY A 16 -16.62 2.97 44.23
CA GLY A 16 -16.68 2.82 42.77
C GLY A 16 -15.38 2.16 42.35
N SER A 17 -15.46 0.96 41.79
CA SER A 17 -14.37 0.33 41.07
C SER A 17 -14.11 1.20 39.85
N ALA A 18 -13.13 2.12 39.90
CA ALA A 18 -12.53 2.67 38.74
C ALA A 18 -11.88 1.47 38.02
N PHE A 19 -12.46 1.02 36.92
CA PHE A 19 -11.76 0.20 35.99
C PHE A 19 -10.57 1.09 35.52
N ALA A 20 -9.37 0.78 35.98
CA ALA A 20 -8.16 1.27 35.41
C ALA A 20 -8.18 0.73 33.99
N ALA A 21 -8.43 1.60 32.99
CA ALA A 21 -8.13 1.31 31.61
C ALA A 21 -6.66 0.88 31.61
N GLY A 22 -6.40 -0.37 31.20
CA GLY A 22 -5.05 -0.89 31.18
C GLY A 22 -4.21 0.04 30.29
N HIS A 23 -3.20 0.65 30.90
CA HIS A 23 -2.30 1.51 30.15
C HIS A 23 -1.54 0.63 29.15
N THR A 24 -1.73 0.85 27.86
CA THR A 24 -0.97 0.16 26.81
C THR A 24 0.43 0.78 26.78
N GLU A 25 1.44 0.02 27.19
CA GLU A 25 2.83 0.52 27.22
C GLU A 25 3.49 0.43 25.83
N GLU A 26 3.11 -0.56 25.02
CA GLU A 26 3.68 -0.83 23.70
C GLU A 26 2.60 -1.26 22.72
N VAL A 27 2.68 -0.74 21.51
CA VAL A 27 1.94 -1.17 20.32
C VAL A 27 2.95 -1.74 19.33
N LYS A 28 2.74 -2.96 18.84
CA LYS A 28 3.57 -3.59 17.84
C LYS A 28 2.86 -3.63 16.52
N ILE A 29 3.49 -3.15 15.46
CA ILE A 29 2.97 -3.23 14.09
C ILE A 29 3.89 -4.13 13.26
N GLY A 30 3.32 -5.17 12.65
CA GLY A 30 4.02 -6.01 11.70
C GLY A 30 4.20 -5.27 10.38
N VAL A 31 5.44 -5.08 9.92
CA VAL A 31 5.77 -4.52 8.61
C VAL A 31 6.16 -5.68 7.71
N ILE A 32 5.21 -6.18 6.91
CA ILE A 32 5.43 -7.34 6.05
C ILE A 32 5.44 -6.92 4.58
N LEU A 33 6.61 -6.99 3.96
CA LEU A 33 6.87 -6.60 2.57
C LEU A 33 7.84 -7.61 1.94
N GLY A 34 7.90 -7.66 0.61
CA GLY A 34 8.86 -8.46 -0.13
C GLY A 34 10.25 -7.85 -0.10
N PHE A 35 10.90 -7.90 1.06
CA PHE A 35 12.30 -7.44 1.21
C PHE A 35 13.28 -8.27 0.40
N THR A 36 12.85 -9.44 -0.05
CA THR A 36 13.51 -10.25 -1.09
C THR A 36 12.50 -10.54 -2.19
N GLY A 37 12.96 -10.74 -3.45
CA GLY A 37 12.11 -11.09 -4.57
C GLY A 37 11.96 -9.97 -5.61
N PRO A 38 10.86 -9.95 -6.37
CA PRO A 38 10.77 -9.13 -7.58
C PRO A 38 10.54 -7.62 -7.36
N LEU A 39 10.47 -7.16 -6.10
CA LEU A 39 10.33 -5.74 -5.71
C LEU A 39 11.37 -5.31 -4.67
N GLU A 40 12.46 -6.05 -4.51
CA GLU A 40 13.46 -5.81 -3.46
C GLU A 40 14.15 -4.43 -3.56
N SER A 41 14.13 -3.78 -4.74
CA SER A 41 14.70 -2.45 -4.92
C SER A 41 13.81 -1.33 -4.36
N ILE A 42 12.48 -1.53 -4.25
CA ILE A 42 11.55 -0.49 -3.80
C ILE A 42 11.07 -0.71 -2.35
N THR A 43 10.95 -1.93 -1.89
CA THR A 43 10.41 -2.26 -0.55
C THR A 43 11.20 -1.70 0.63
N PRO A 44 12.54 -1.45 0.57
CA PRO A 44 13.24 -0.76 1.65
C PRO A 44 12.71 0.64 1.94
N ALA A 45 12.39 1.45 0.90
CA ALA A 45 11.80 2.78 1.06
C ALA A 45 10.36 2.71 1.59
N MET A 46 9.58 1.71 1.16
CA MET A 46 8.25 1.44 1.70
C MET A 46 8.30 1.13 3.20
N GLY A 47 9.18 0.22 3.62
CA GLY A 47 9.37 -0.10 5.02
C GLY A 47 9.82 1.10 5.85
N ALA A 48 10.74 1.91 5.32
CA ALA A 48 11.20 3.14 5.96
C ALA A 48 10.08 4.19 6.08
N GLY A 49 9.19 4.31 5.09
CA GLY A 49 8.02 5.17 5.13
C GLY A 49 7.08 4.81 6.28
N ALA A 50 6.72 3.53 6.42
CA ALA A 50 5.90 3.07 7.53
C ALA A 50 6.57 3.31 8.90
N GLU A 51 7.86 3.00 9.01
CA GLU A 51 8.62 3.18 10.25
C GLU A 51 8.79 4.66 10.61
N LEU A 52 8.80 5.56 9.62
CA LEU A 52 8.82 7.01 9.85
C LEU A 52 7.53 7.47 10.55
N ALA A 53 6.34 7.02 10.10
CA ALA A 53 5.08 7.31 10.79
C ALA A 53 5.06 6.76 12.22
N MET A 54 5.58 5.56 12.43
CA MET A 54 5.67 4.94 13.76
C MET A 54 6.62 5.72 14.68
N ALA A 55 7.72 6.23 14.14
CA ALA A 55 8.68 7.06 14.88
C ALA A 55 8.03 8.39 15.29
N GLU A 56 7.35 9.08 14.38
CA GLU A 56 6.64 10.33 14.66
C GLU A 56 5.62 10.17 15.79
N VAL A 57 4.81 9.11 15.73
CA VAL A 57 3.82 8.80 16.78
C VAL A 57 4.51 8.49 18.12
N THR A 58 5.57 7.69 18.10
CA THR A 58 6.34 7.35 19.31
C THR A 58 6.96 8.58 19.95
N GLU A 59 7.55 9.46 19.16
CA GLU A 59 8.17 10.70 19.64
C GLU A 59 7.16 11.68 20.25
N SER A 60 5.91 11.67 19.75
CA SER A 60 4.84 12.48 20.31
C SER A 60 4.48 12.08 21.75
N GLY A 61 4.61 10.80 22.09
CA GLY A 61 4.21 10.25 23.38
C GLY A 61 2.71 10.31 23.68
N LEU A 62 1.86 10.41 22.64
CA LEU A 62 0.42 10.66 22.78
C LEU A 62 -0.47 9.42 22.54
N LEU A 63 -0.02 8.48 21.73
CA LEU A 63 -0.82 7.30 21.37
C LEU A 63 -1.26 6.53 22.63
N LEU A 64 -2.58 6.35 22.79
CA LEU A 64 -3.20 5.59 23.89
C LEU A 64 -2.64 5.97 25.28
N GLY A 65 -2.32 7.25 25.48
CA GLY A 65 -1.79 7.78 26.73
C GLY A 65 -0.29 7.57 26.93
N GLY A 66 0.49 7.30 25.88
CA GLY A 66 1.95 7.23 25.91
C GLY A 66 2.54 5.90 25.46
N ALA A 67 1.76 5.08 24.76
CA ALA A 67 2.27 3.83 24.16
C ALA A 67 3.38 4.10 23.15
N LYS A 68 4.44 3.30 23.21
CA LYS A 68 5.49 3.28 22.18
C LYS A 68 5.09 2.38 21.03
N VAL A 69 5.41 2.77 19.82
CA VAL A 69 5.18 1.94 18.64
C VAL A 69 6.47 1.25 18.22
N THR A 70 6.41 -0.06 18.03
CA THR A 70 7.54 -0.89 17.62
C THR A 70 7.21 -1.58 16.30
N SER A 71 8.10 -1.44 15.30
CA SER A 71 8.05 -2.17 14.05
C SER A 71 8.63 -3.58 14.24
N VAL A 72 7.93 -4.60 13.70
CA VAL A 72 8.45 -5.95 13.58
C VAL A 72 8.40 -6.36 12.11
N ARG A 73 9.56 -6.48 11.48
CA ARG A 73 9.63 -6.80 10.04
C ARG A 73 9.39 -8.28 9.76
N GLY A 74 8.64 -8.54 8.68
CA GLY A 74 8.47 -9.85 8.04
C GLY A 74 8.78 -9.74 6.55
N ASP A 75 9.35 -10.79 5.97
CA ASP A 75 9.57 -10.87 4.53
C ASP A 75 8.45 -11.70 3.89
N SER A 76 7.67 -11.09 3.01
CA SER A 76 6.61 -11.75 2.25
C SER A 76 7.12 -12.45 1.00
N THR A 77 8.37 -12.15 0.59
CA THR A 77 8.96 -12.56 -0.70
C THR A 77 8.19 -12.12 -1.96
N CYS A 78 7.06 -11.47 -1.81
CA CYS A 78 6.13 -11.03 -2.85
C CYS A 78 5.40 -12.17 -3.61
N ILE A 79 6.06 -13.29 -3.91
CA ILE A 79 5.54 -14.34 -4.80
C ILE A 79 5.33 -15.71 -4.15
N ASP A 80 5.90 -15.98 -2.97
CA ASP A 80 5.71 -17.24 -2.25
C ASP A 80 4.65 -17.11 -1.14
N ALA A 81 3.42 -17.52 -1.47
CA ALA A 81 2.30 -17.47 -0.52
C ALA A 81 2.54 -18.28 0.76
N GLY A 82 3.31 -19.37 0.69
CA GLY A 82 3.64 -20.19 1.85
C GLY A 82 4.61 -19.50 2.79
N ALA A 83 5.69 -18.91 2.24
CA ALA A 83 6.65 -18.13 3.01
C ALA A 83 6.00 -16.88 3.64
N ALA A 84 5.18 -16.16 2.87
CA ALA A 84 4.44 -14.98 3.34
C ALA A 84 3.47 -15.32 4.49
N THR A 85 2.70 -16.41 4.34
CA THR A 85 1.78 -16.89 5.39
C THR A 85 2.55 -17.24 6.66
N ALA A 86 3.67 -17.97 6.55
CA ALA A 86 4.50 -18.34 7.71
C ALA A 86 5.12 -17.11 8.40
N ALA A 87 5.56 -16.11 7.64
CA ALA A 87 6.07 -14.86 8.19
C ALA A 87 4.97 -14.07 8.95
N ALA A 88 3.78 -13.96 8.36
CA ALA A 88 2.64 -13.32 9.00
C ALA A 88 2.16 -14.06 10.26
N GLU A 89 2.14 -15.41 10.21
CA GLU A 89 1.78 -16.23 11.35
C GLU A 89 2.75 -16.03 12.54
N ARG A 90 4.05 -15.92 12.25
CA ARG A 90 5.07 -15.56 13.26
C ARG A 90 4.80 -14.19 13.86
N LEU A 91 4.56 -13.17 13.02
CA LEU A 91 4.26 -11.81 13.48
C LEU A 91 3.07 -11.78 14.44
N VAL A 92 1.98 -12.47 14.09
CA VAL A 92 0.75 -12.45 14.87
C VAL A 92 0.85 -13.31 16.14
N THR A 93 1.32 -14.57 15.99
CA THR A 93 1.22 -15.54 17.09
C THR A 93 2.44 -15.56 18.01
N SER A 94 3.64 -15.22 17.51
CA SER A 94 4.88 -15.26 18.27
C SER A 94 5.36 -13.88 18.70
N ASP A 95 5.34 -12.91 17.79
CA ASP A 95 5.79 -11.55 18.08
C ASP A 95 4.68 -10.71 18.71
N GLY A 96 3.41 -11.11 18.52
CA GLY A 96 2.23 -10.52 19.14
C GLY A 96 1.94 -9.11 18.60
N VAL A 97 1.98 -8.92 17.26
CA VAL A 97 1.66 -7.63 16.66
C VAL A 97 0.16 -7.32 16.79
N ASN A 98 -0.17 -6.04 16.98
CA ASN A 98 -1.53 -5.56 17.11
C ASN A 98 -2.23 -5.35 15.76
N ALA A 99 -1.46 -5.07 14.72
CA ALA A 99 -1.90 -4.88 13.34
C ALA A 99 -0.77 -5.19 12.36
N ILE A 100 -1.11 -5.31 11.07
CA ILE A 100 -0.16 -5.52 9.98
C ILE A 100 -0.22 -4.33 9.01
N MET A 101 0.90 -3.70 8.74
CA MET A 101 1.14 -2.88 7.58
C MET A 101 1.74 -3.78 6.48
N GLY A 102 1.01 -3.98 5.41
CA GLY A 102 1.36 -4.93 4.35
C GLY A 102 0.19 -5.87 3.99
N ALA A 103 0.42 -6.90 3.12
CA ALA A 103 1.67 -7.06 2.40
C ALA A 103 1.69 -6.17 1.14
N ASP A 104 2.81 -6.22 0.41
CA ASP A 104 2.99 -5.41 -0.79
C ASP A 104 2.31 -6.01 -2.03
N CYS A 105 2.53 -7.28 -2.32
CA CYS A 105 2.08 -7.95 -3.53
C CYS A 105 0.71 -8.63 -3.33
N SER A 106 -0.18 -8.53 -4.33
CA SER A 106 -1.59 -8.92 -4.20
C SER A 106 -1.81 -10.39 -3.82
N GLY A 107 -1.08 -11.33 -4.43
CA GLY A 107 -1.26 -12.76 -4.18
C GLY A 107 -0.89 -13.15 -2.75
N VAL A 108 0.25 -12.66 -2.24
CA VAL A 108 0.67 -12.91 -0.85
C VAL A 108 -0.21 -12.17 0.15
N THR A 109 -0.71 -10.96 -0.20
CA THR A 109 -1.68 -10.22 0.62
C THR A 109 -2.97 -11.02 0.80
N GLY A 110 -3.52 -11.56 -0.29
CA GLY A 110 -4.69 -12.42 -0.24
C GLY A 110 -4.47 -13.68 0.59
N ALA A 111 -3.30 -14.33 0.46
CA ALA A 111 -2.95 -15.50 1.24
C ALA A 111 -2.85 -15.19 2.75
N ILE A 112 -2.20 -14.09 3.13
CA ILE A 112 -2.10 -13.64 4.52
C ILE A 112 -3.49 -13.28 5.08
N LEU A 113 -4.28 -12.53 4.31
CA LEU A 113 -5.64 -12.15 4.70
C LEU A 113 -6.48 -13.39 5.04
N GLN A 114 -6.55 -14.36 4.14
CA GLN A 114 -7.40 -15.53 4.32
C GLN A 114 -6.89 -16.50 5.39
N ASN A 115 -5.59 -16.71 5.49
CA ASN A 115 -5.03 -17.76 6.35
C ASN A 115 -4.61 -17.25 7.74
N VAL A 116 -4.29 -15.96 7.88
CA VAL A 116 -3.73 -15.42 9.13
C VAL A 116 -4.58 -14.30 9.70
N ALA A 117 -4.82 -13.23 8.95
CA ALA A 117 -5.46 -12.03 9.48
C ALA A 117 -6.91 -12.31 9.92
N ARG A 118 -7.72 -12.93 9.07
CA ARG A 118 -9.11 -13.30 9.39
C ARG A 118 -9.18 -14.32 10.54
N ALA A 119 -8.32 -15.33 10.51
CA ALA A 119 -8.29 -16.38 11.53
C ALA A 119 -7.96 -15.85 12.92
N ASN A 120 -7.19 -14.76 13.02
CA ASN A 120 -6.76 -14.15 14.28
C ASN A 120 -7.45 -12.81 14.58
N GLY A 121 -8.30 -12.30 13.69
CA GLY A 121 -8.99 -11.03 13.86
C GLY A 121 -8.05 -9.82 13.85
N VAL A 122 -7.01 -9.84 13.01
CA VAL A 122 -5.97 -8.80 12.93
C VAL A 122 -6.20 -7.90 11.72
N VAL A 123 -6.23 -6.59 11.91
CA VAL A 123 -6.34 -5.59 10.83
C VAL A 123 -5.07 -5.59 9.99
N MET A 124 -5.26 -5.56 8.67
CA MET A 124 -4.22 -5.39 7.66
C MET A 124 -4.48 -4.13 6.83
N ILE A 125 -3.48 -3.26 6.69
CA ILE A 125 -3.53 -2.16 5.71
C ILE A 125 -2.36 -2.33 4.74
N SER A 126 -2.68 -2.66 3.48
CA SER A 126 -1.69 -2.83 2.42
C SER A 126 -1.37 -1.49 1.76
N PRO A 127 -0.08 -1.17 1.53
CA PRO A 127 0.30 0.03 0.81
C PRO A 127 0.25 -0.13 -0.72
N SER A 128 0.26 -1.35 -1.26
CA SER A 128 0.53 -1.59 -2.68
C SER A 128 -0.08 -2.84 -3.29
N ALA A 129 -0.93 -3.56 -2.57
CA ALA A 129 -1.66 -4.70 -3.13
C ALA A 129 -2.88 -4.20 -3.92
N THR A 130 -2.78 -4.15 -5.24
CA THR A 130 -3.70 -3.43 -6.13
C THR A 130 -4.73 -4.31 -6.85
N SER A 131 -4.57 -5.64 -6.86
CA SER A 131 -5.49 -6.53 -7.60
C SER A 131 -6.96 -6.24 -7.30
N PRO A 132 -7.83 -6.18 -8.34
CA PRO A 132 -9.28 -6.02 -8.16
C PRO A 132 -9.92 -7.14 -7.35
N GLY A 133 -9.33 -8.32 -7.35
CA GLY A 133 -9.82 -9.46 -6.56
C GLY A 133 -9.80 -9.22 -5.04
N LEU A 134 -8.99 -8.29 -4.57
CA LEU A 134 -8.96 -7.90 -3.15
C LEU A 134 -10.16 -7.03 -2.76
N SER A 135 -10.77 -6.28 -3.70
CA SER A 135 -11.97 -5.48 -3.43
C SER A 135 -13.19 -6.34 -3.10
N ASP A 136 -13.23 -7.56 -3.65
CA ASP A 136 -14.35 -8.51 -3.48
C ASP A 136 -14.00 -9.66 -2.51
N ALA A 137 -12.81 -9.64 -1.91
CA ALA A 137 -12.38 -10.68 -0.99
C ALA A 137 -13.20 -10.64 0.31
N GLU A 138 -13.57 -11.82 0.82
CA GLU A 138 -14.08 -11.89 2.20
C GLU A 138 -12.99 -11.49 3.17
N ASP A 139 -13.20 -10.42 3.93
CA ASP A 139 -12.19 -9.82 4.80
C ASP A 139 -12.64 -9.59 6.26
N ASP A 140 -13.92 -9.81 6.57
CA ASP A 140 -14.52 -9.56 7.90
C ASP A 140 -14.31 -8.10 8.40
N GLY A 141 -14.11 -7.14 7.47
CA GLY A 141 -13.80 -5.74 7.75
C GLY A 141 -12.39 -5.54 8.34
N LEU A 142 -11.46 -6.43 8.03
CA LEU A 142 -10.08 -6.40 8.55
C LEU A 142 -9.05 -5.96 7.51
N PHE A 143 -9.44 -5.83 6.24
CA PHE A 143 -8.52 -5.47 5.16
C PHE A 143 -8.83 -4.09 4.60
N PHE A 144 -7.77 -3.29 4.48
CA PHE A 144 -7.77 -1.97 3.84
C PHE A 144 -6.53 -1.82 2.97
N ARG A 145 -6.55 -0.86 2.05
CA ARG A 145 -5.36 -0.51 1.26
C ARG A 145 -5.30 0.98 0.95
N THR A 146 -4.13 1.57 1.14
CA THR A 146 -3.84 2.95 0.77
C THR A 146 -3.53 3.10 -0.72
N ALA A 147 -3.30 1.97 -1.42
CA ALA A 147 -3.24 1.93 -2.87
C ALA A 147 -4.65 1.83 -3.50
N PRO A 148 -4.85 2.41 -4.70
CA PRO A 148 -6.08 2.21 -5.47
C PRO A 148 -6.12 0.81 -6.11
N SER A 149 -7.33 0.40 -6.54
CA SER A 149 -7.52 -0.84 -7.29
C SER A 149 -6.99 -0.73 -8.73
N ASP A 150 -6.47 -1.84 -9.27
CA ASP A 150 -6.10 -1.97 -10.68
C ASP A 150 -7.29 -1.80 -11.65
N ALA A 151 -8.52 -1.92 -11.16
CA ALA A 151 -9.69 -1.53 -11.92
C ALA A 151 -9.64 -0.03 -12.29
N ARG A 152 -9.15 0.82 -11.38
CA ARG A 152 -8.89 2.24 -11.62
C ARG A 152 -7.66 2.42 -12.50
N GLN A 153 -6.57 1.70 -12.22
CA GLN A 153 -5.33 1.81 -12.98
C GLN A 153 -5.53 1.46 -14.46
N GLY A 154 -6.31 0.42 -14.77
CA GLY A 154 -6.64 0.04 -16.15
C GLY A 154 -7.29 1.18 -16.94
N VAL A 155 -8.14 1.99 -16.30
CA VAL A 155 -8.73 3.20 -16.91
C VAL A 155 -7.67 4.28 -17.11
N ILE A 156 -6.77 4.50 -16.15
CA ILE A 156 -5.68 5.48 -16.26
C ILE A 156 -4.73 5.12 -17.40
N ILE A 157 -4.30 3.85 -17.50
CA ILE A 157 -3.48 3.36 -18.60
C ILE A 157 -4.16 3.64 -19.93
N THR A 158 -5.44 3.31 -20.06
CA THR A 158 -6.25 3.53 -21.26
C THR A 158 -6.24 5.01 -21.67
N ASN A 159 -6.50 5.92 -20.72
CA ASN A 159 -6.54 7.36 -20.98
C ASN A 159 -5.18 7.88 -21.46
N ILE A 160 -4.08 7.46 -20.83
CA ILE A 160 -2.72 7.86 -21.23
C ILE A 160 -2.38 7.39 -22.63
N LEU A 161 -2.71 6.15 -22.98
CA LEU A 161 -2.49 5.60 -24.32
C LEU A 161 -3.31 6.34 -25.37
N GLN A 162 -4.59 6.63 -25.09
CA GLN A 162 -5.46 7.41 -25.98
C GLN A 162 -4.96 8.85 -26.20
N ASP A 163 -4.54 9.53 -25.13
CA ASP A 163 -4.00 10.90 -25.23
C ASP A 163 -2.73 10.95 -26.12
N ARG A 164 -1.98 9.83 -26.17
CA ARG A 164 -0.82 9.67 -27.05
C ARG A 164 -1.16 9.14 -28.42
N GLY A 165 -2.44 8.87 -28.71
CA GLY A 165 -2.93 8.39 -30.01
C GLY A 165 -2.62 6.92 -30.30
N VAL A 166 -2.26 6.13 -29.26
CA VAL A 166 -1.99 4.69 -29.37
C VAL A 166 -3.31 3.95 -29.52
N THR A 167 -3.40 3.10 -30.53
CA THR A 167 -4.62 2.34 -30.87
C THR A 167 -4.45 0.82 -30.77
N GLU A 168 -3.20 0.34 -30.85
CA GLU A 168 -2.89 -1.10 -30.79
C GLU A 168 -1.72 -1.35 -29.84
N VAL A 169 -1.89 -2.27 -28.89
CA VAL A 169 -0.86 -2.64 -27.93
C VAL A 169 -0.69 -4.15 -27.85
N ALA A 170 0.54 -4.59 -27.55
CA ALA A 170 0.79 -5.91 -26.99
C ALA A 170 0.76 -5.79 -25.44
N LEU A 171 0.31 -6.84 -24.77
CA LEU A 171 0.22 -6.88 -23.31
C LEU A 171 0.92 -8.13 -22.77
N THR A 172 1.83 -7.93 -21.83
CA THR A 172 2.37 -9.04 -21.03
C THR A 172 2.13 -8.80 -19.55
N TYR A 173 1.98 -9.88 -18.80
CA TYR A 173 1.73 -9.78 -17.36
C TYR A 173 2.44 -10.90 -16.58
N THR A 174 2.91 -10.57 -15.37
CA THR A 174 3.43 -11.58 -14.45
C THR A 174 2.31 -12.54 -14.03
N ASN A 175 2.58 -13.85 -14.06
CA ASN A 175 1.56 -14.90 -13.88
C ASN A 175 1.15 -15.06 -12.41
N ASN A 176 0.54 -14.03 -11.85
CA ASN A 176 -0.01 -14.00 -10.50
C ASN A 176 -1.25 -13.11 -10.41
N ASP A 177 -1.82 -12.96 -9.20
CA ASP A 177 -3.08 -12.22 -8.97
C ASP A 177 -2.97 -10.73 -9.33
N TYR A 178 -1.80 -10.10 -9.13
CA TYR A 178 -1.56 -8.72 -9.55
C TYR A 178 -1.55 -8.60 -11.07
N GLY A 179 -0.60 -9.28 -11.72
CA GLY A 179 -0.40 -9.13 -13.15
C GLY A 179 -1.65 -9.50 -13.95
N LYS A 180 -2.31 -10.61 -13.57
CA LYS A 180 -3.55 -11.01 -14.23
C LYS A 180 -4.69 -10.02 -13.97
N GLY A 181 -4.85 -9.54 -12.76
CA GLY A 181 -5.90 -8.57 -12.38
C GLY A 181 -5.77 -7.26 -13.15
N LEU A 182 -4.56 -6.71 -13.20
CA LEU A 182 -4.26 -5.49 -13.96
C LEU A 182 -4.43 -5.70 -15.46
N ALA A 183 -3.93 -6.82 -16.01
CA ALA A 183 -4.07 -7.14 -17.42
C ALA A 183 -5.54 -7.24 -17.86
N ASP A 184 -6.37 -7.96 -17.09
CA ASP A 184 -7.80 -8.11 -17.38
C ASP A 184 -8.52 -6.74 -17.31
N ALA A 185 -8.24 -5.93 -16.27
CA ALA A 185 -8.85 -4.61 -16.09
C ALA A 185 -8.44 -3.64 -17.20
N PHE A 186 -7.15 -3.58 -17.54
CA PHE A 186 -6.65 -2.75 -18.62
C PHE A 186 -7.22 -3.17 -19.97
N GLN A 187 -7.15 -4.46 -20.32
CA GLN A 187 -7.67 -4.95 -21.60
C GLN A 187 -9.15 -4.60 -21.76
N ALA A 188 -9.96 -4.83 -20.72
CA ALA A 188 -11.39 -4.51 -20.75
C ALA A 188 -11.63 -3.01 -20.97
N ALA A 189 -10.88 -2.14 -20.27
CA ALA A 189 -11.01 -0.69 -20.40
C ALA A 189 -10.56 -0.19 -21.77
N PHE A 190 -9.42 -0.68 -22.27
CA PHE A 190 -8.83 -0.24 -23.54
C PHE A 190 -9.70 -0.67 -24.74
N GLU A 191 -10.18 -1.91 -24.77
CA GLU A 191 -11.09 -2.42 -25.81
C GLU A 191 -12.45 -1.69 -25.77
N ALA A 192 -13.00 -1.42 -24.58
CA ALA A 192 -14.23 -0.64 -24.43
C ALA A 192 -14.08 0.80 -24.95
N ALA A 193 -12.87 1.35 -24.90
CA ALA A 193 -12.52 2.67 -25.41
C ALA A 193 -12.16 2.68 -26.92
N GLY A 194 -12.24 1.51 -27.58
CA GLY A 194 -11.99 1.36 -29.03
C GLY A 194 -10.55 1.01 -29.41
N GLY A 195 -9.69 0.74 -28.44
CA GLY A 195 -8.34 0.23 -28.67
C GLY A 195 -8.33 -1.27 -28.97
N THR A 196 -7.19 -1.78 -29.39
CA THR A 196 -7.00 -3.22 -29.70
C THR A 196 -5.81 -3.77 -28.90
N VAL A 197 -6.04 -4.80 -28.08
CA VAL A 197 -4.97 -5.61 -27.52
C VAL A 197 -4.68 -6.74 -28.50
N THR A 198 -3.55 -6.64 -29.22
CA THR A 198 -3.20 -7.54 -30.32
C THR A 198 -2.84 -8.94 -29.83
N ILE A 199 -2.23 -9.02 -28.66
CA ILE A 199 -1.86 -10.25 -27.96
C ILE A 199 -1.76 -9.99 -26.46
N THR A 200 -2.19 -10.97 -25.66
CA THR A 200 -1.98 -11.00 -24.20
C THR A 200 -1.23 -12.29 -23.86
N ALA A 201 -0.09 -12.17 -23.18
CA ALA A 201 0.74 -13.31 -22.79
C ALA A 201 1.28 -13.17 -21.37
N ALA A 202 1.17 -14.25 -20.58
CA ALA A 202 1.78 -14.30 -19.26
C ALA A 202 3.29 -14.54 -19.34
N HIS A 203 4.02 -14.01 -18.34
CA HIS A 203 5.41 -14.37 -18.08
C HIS A 203 5.59 -14.76 -16.60
N GLU A 204 6.59 -15.57 -16.34
CA GLU A 204 6.97 -15.96 -14.97
C GLU A 204 8.10 -15.06 -14.47
N ASP A 205 8.11 -14.76 -13.17
CA ASP A 205 9.26 -14.10 -12.55
C ASP A 205 10.43 -15.05 -12.35
N GLY A 206 11.66 -14.52 -12.25
CA GLY A 206 12.85 -15.28 -11.94
C GLY A 206 13.39 -16.16 -13.06
N LYS A 207 12.91 -16.06 -14.31
CA LYS A 207 13.47 -16.76 -15.46
C LYS A 207 14.77 -16.12 -15.92
N ALA A 208 15.67 -16.93 -16.45
CA ALA A 208 16.93 -16.47 -17.03
C ALA A 208 16.80 -16.00 -18.49
N ASP A 209 15.70 -16.35 -19.19
CA ASP A 209 15.49 -16.06 -20.61
C ASP A 209 14.00 -15.87 -20.91
N TYR A 210 13.66 -14.78 -21.57
CA TYR A 210 12.31 -14.40 -21.97
C TYR A 210 12.12 -14.34 -23.49
N SER A 211 13.04 -14.87 -24.28
CA SER A 211 13.00 -14.81 -25.74
C SER A 211 11.76 -15.48 -26.34
N ALA A 212 11.25 -16.52 -25.71
CA ALA A 212 10.04 -17.22 -26.16
C ALA A 212 8.77 -16.36 -25.98
N GLU A 213 8.62 -15.72 -24.81
CA GLU A 213 7.51 -14.81 -24.52
C GLU A 213 7.56 -13.57 -25.43
N VAL A 214 8.74 -12.96 -25.59
CA VAL A 214 8.94 -11.81 -26.46
C VAL A 214 8.70 -12.18 -27.91
N GLY A 215 9.15 -13.36 -28.37
CA GLY A 215 8.85 -13.85 -29.72
C GLY A 215 7.35 -14.03 -29.97
N ALA A 216 6.60 -14.50 -28.99
CA ALA A 216 5.14 -14.61 -29.07
C ALA A 216 4.50 -13.21 -29.13
N LEU A 217 4.90 -12.29 -28.26
CA LEU A 217 4.41 -10.90 -28.23
C LEU A 217 4.68 -10.19 -29.55
N ALA A 218 5.89 -10.31 -30.11
CA ALA A 218 6.28 -9.73 -31.39
C ALA A 218 5.42 -10.25 -32.56
N SER A 219 4.96 -11.51 -32.51
CA SER A 219 4.09 -12.06 -33.54
C SER A 219 2.68 -11.44 -33.59
N GLY A 220 2.22 -10.90 -32.45
CA GLY A 220 0.97 -10.15 -32.36
C GLY A 220 1.10 -8.72 -32.87
N GLY A 221 2.30 -8.15 -32.80
CA GLY A 221 2.54 -6.73 -33.10
C GLY A 221 1.97 -5.81 -32.01
N GLY A 222 1.86 -4.52 -32.34
CA GLY A 222 1.40 -3.44 -31.44
C GLY A 222 2.37 -2.28 -31.44
N GLU A 223 1.88 -1.08 -31.19
CA GLU A 223 2.68 0.14 -31.15
C GLU A 223 3.50 0.26 -29.87
N VAL A 224 2.97 -0.29 -28.77
CA VAL A 224 3.52 -0.24 -27.42
C VAL A 224 3.39 -1.60 -26.77
N LEU A 225 4.41 -2.01 -26.01
CA LEU A 225 4.30 -3.17 -25.12
C LEU A 225 3.93 -2.71 -23.70
N VAL A 226 2.75 -3.05 -23.25
CA VAL A 226 2.32 -2.86 -21.84
C VAL A 226 2.89 -4.01 -21.01
N VAL A 227 3.67 -3.68 -19.97
CA VAL A 227 4.39 -4.66 -19.14
C VAL A 227 3.80 -4.66 -17.72
N ALA A 228 2.70 -5.37 -17.48
CA ALA A 228 2.13 -5.54 -16.15
C ALA A 228 2.94 -6.56 -15.34
N GLY A 229 4.11 -6.16 -14.86
CA GLY A 229 5.13 -7.01 -14.25
C GLY A 229 5.78 -6.39 -13.02
N TYR A 230 6.89 -6.97 -12.60
CA TYR A 230 7.70 -6.49 -11.49
C TYR A 230 9.09 -6.08 -11.94
N VAL A 231 9.56 -4.94 -11.39
CA VAL A 231 10.75 -4.22 -11.87
C VAL A 231 12.07 -4.97 -11.68
N ASP A 232 12.20 -5.78 -10.64
CA ASP A 232 13.49 -6.43 -10.34
C ASP A 232 13.64 -7.83 -10.96
N GLN A 233 12.60 -8.35 -11.62
CA GLN A 233 12.65 -9.69 -12.23
C GLN A 233 11.99 -9.76 -13.60
N GLY A 234 10.83 -10.43 -13.73
CA GLY A 234 10.20 -10.79 -14.99
C GLY A 234 9.96 -9.62 -15.92
N GLY A 235 9.44 -8.51 -15.40
CA GLY A 235 9.17 -7.32 -16.20
C GLY A 235 10.43 -6.74 -16.84
N SER A 236 11.51 -6.55 -16.08
CA SER A 236 12.81 -6.11 -16.63
C SER A 236 13.42 -7.13 -17.60
N GLY A 237 13.22 -8.42 -17.33
CA GLY A 237 13.68 -9.49 -18.25
C GLY A 237 12.96 -9.45 -19.59
N ILE A 238 11.65 -9.19 -19.62
CA ILE A 238 10.86 -8.97 -20.83
C ILE A 238 11.37 -7.74 -21.59
N ILE A 239 11.56 -6.60 -20.90
CA ILE A 239 12.06 -5.36 -21.53
C ILE A 239 13.44 -5.61 -22.16
N ARG A 240 14.38 -6.22 -21.43
CA ARG A 240 15.72 -6.53 -21.95
C ARG A 240 15.65 -7.41 -23.19
N SER A 241 14.86 -8.48 -23.15
CA SER A 241 14.70 -9.39 -24.27
C SER A 241 14.03 -8.71 -25.49
N ALA A 242 13.08 -7.79 -25.25
CA ALA A 242 12.43 -7.03 -26.32
C ALA A 242 13.40 -6.06 -27.00
N LEU A 243 14.22 -5.33 -26.23
CA LEU A 243 15.25 -4.43 -26.75
C LEU A 243 16.34 -5.17 -27.51
N ASP A 244 16.86 -6.28 -26.96
CA ASP A 244 17.93 -7.09 -27.57
C ASP A 244 17.52 -7.70 -28.92
N THR A 245 16.22 -8.03 -29.06
CA THR A 245 15.68 -8.59 -30.31
C THR A 245 15.13 -7.53 -31.28
N GLY A 246 14.96 -6.29 -30.80
CA GLY A 246 14.31 -5.22 -31.55
C GLY A 246 12.80 -5.47 -31.77
N ALA A 247 12.18 -6.27 -30.91
CA ALA A 247 10.76 -6.61 -31.00
C ALA A 247 9.85 -5.43 -30.61
N PHE A 248 10.24 -4.69 -29.59
CA PHE A 248 9.59 -3.46 -29.13
C PHE A 248 10.67 -2.47 -28.66
N ASP A 249 10.41 -1.18 -28.85
CA ASP A 249 11.26 -0.08 -28.42
C ASP A 249 10.54 0.94 -27.53
N THR A 250 9.23 0.79 -27.36
CA THR A 250 8.39 1.65 -26.55
C THR A 250 7.55 0.82 -25.59
N PHE A 251 7.62 1.17 -24.32
CA PHE A 251 6.97 0.42 -23.23
C PHE A 251 6.02 1.32 -22.45
N TYR A 252 4.89 0.76 -22.03
CA TYR A 252 4.10 1.32 -20.95
C TYR A 252 4.39 0.56 -19.65
N LEU A 253 4.76 1.30 -18.61
CA LEU A 253 5.24 0.78 -17.34
C LEU A 253 4.24 1.15 -16.21
N PRO A 254 3.36 0.23 -15.78
CA PRO A 254 2.50 0.44 -14.63
C PRO A 254 3.29 0.40 -13.31
N ASP A 255 2.60 0.57 -12.20
CA ASP A 255 3.11 0.75 -10.85
C ASP A 255 4.19 -0.26 -10.41
N GLY A 256 3.96 -1.56 -10.63
CA GLY A 256 4.92 -2.63 -10.28
C GLY A 256 6.22 -2.58 -11.11
N MET A 257 6.23 -1.79 -12.18
CA MET A 257 7.40 -1.59 -13.05
C MET A 257 8.16 -0.30 -12.76
N VAL A 258 7.71 0.54 -11.80
CA VAL A 258 8.37 1.84 -11.56
C VAL A 258 9.36 1.75 -10.41
N GLY A 259 10.63 2.00 -10.72
CA GLY A 259 11.72 2.04 -9.76
C GLY A 259 12.98 2.64 -10.39
N SER A 260 13.81 3.30 -9.57
CA SER A 260 15.07 3.94 -10.03
C SER A 260 16.04 2.94 -10.68
N VAL A 261 15.93 1.68 -10.34
CA VAL A 261 16.72 0.58 -10.92
C VAL A 261 16.57 0.48 -12.45
N LEU A 262 15.45 0.95 -13.02
CA LEU A 262 15.28 1.03 -14.48
C LEU A 262 16.24 2.03 -15.12
N ASN A 263 16.51 3.15 -14.46
CA ASN A 263 17.48 4.15 -14.96
C ASN A 263 18.89 3.53 -15.04
N ASP A 264 19.25 2.73 -14.03
CA ASP A 264 20.56 2.09 -13.95
C ASP A 264 20.70 0.93 -14.95
N ASN A 265 19.63 0.14 -15.12
CA ASN A 265 19.67 -1.06 -15.97
C ASN A 265 19.51 -0.78 -17.45
N PHE A 266 18.76 0.26 -17.82
CA PHE A 266 18.38 0.52 -19.21
C PHE A 266 18.80 1.92 -19.70
N GLY A 267 18.79 2.92 -18.83
CA GLY A 267 19.17 4.27 -19.19
C GLY A 267 18.42 4.78 -20.43
N ALA A 268 19.17 5.27 -21.41
CA ALA A 268 18.63 5.85 -22.64
C ALA A 268 17.90 4.85 -23.55
N GLU A 269 18.01 3.55 -23.32
CA GLU A 269 17.27 2.53 -24.10
C GLU A 269 15.76 2.60 -23.86
N LEU A 270 15.31 3.17 -22.70
CA LEU A 270 13.91 3.40 -22.39
C LEU A 270 13.39 4.78 -22.82
N ASN A 271 14.21 5.65 -23.42
CA ASN A 271 13.75 6.97 -23.84
C ASN A 271 12.51 6.88 -24.74
N GLY A 272 11.46 7.64 -24.41
CA GLY A 272 10.15 7.58 -25.07
C GLY A 272 9.18 6.58 -24.47
N SER A 273 9.63 5.70 -23.59
CA SER A 273 8.74 4.87 -22.75
C SER A 273 8.11 5.72 -21.65
N TYR A 274 6.96 5.31 -21.16
CA TYR A 274 6.17 6.06 -20.19
C TYR A 274 5.35 5.13 -19.30
N GLY A 275 4.76 5.67 -18.26
CA GLY A 275 3.97 4.90 -17.33
C GLY A 275 3.21 5.76 -16.33
N ALA A 276 2.58 5.13 -15.38
CA ALA A 276 1.99 5.81 -14.25
C ALA A 276 1.93 4.88 -13.03
N TYR A 277 2.02 5.47 -11.86
CA TYR A 277 1.88 4.79 -10.58
C TYR A 277 1.17 5.68 -9.56
N PRO A 278 0.63 5.14 -8.46
CA PRO A 278 -0.04 5.94 -7.45
C PRO A 278 0.82 7.10 -6.98
N GLY A 279 0.22 8.27 -6.85
CA GLY A 279 0.91 9.47 -6.40
C GLY A 279 0.14 10.75 -6.69
N THR A 280 0.44 11.81 -5.94
CA THR A 280 -0.27 13.09 -5.94
C THR A 280 0.71 14.25 -5.79
N ASP A 281 0.28 15.46 -6.19
CA ASP A 281 1.01 16.72 -5.99
C ASP A 281 0.46 17.54 -4.82
N ASN A 282 -0.32 16.94 -3.93
CA ASN A 282 -0.85 17.65 -2.78
C ASN A 282 0.25 18.10 -1.81
N ALA A 283 -0.10 18.97 -0.86
CA ALA A 283 0.87 19.49 0.12
C ALA A 283 1.44 18.40 1.04
N GLY A 284 0.69 17.30 1.28
CA GLY A 284 1.13 16.17 2.09
C GLY A 284 2.27 15.39 1.43
N ALA A 285 2.20 15.17 0.11
CA ALA A 285 3.26 14.52 -0.64
C ALA A 285 4.61 15.26 -0.50
N GLY A 286 4.59 16.59 -0.66
CA GLY A 286 5.79 17.41 -0.47
C GLY A 286 6.35 17.33 0.95
N LYS A 287 5.48 17.39 1.96
CA LYS A 287 5.89 17.24 3.38
C LYS A 287 6.52 15.88 3.66
N PHE A 288 5.93 14.81 3.12
CA PHE A 288 6.48 13.46 3.29
C PHE A 288 7.88 13.34 2.69
N VAL A 289 8.09 13.85 1.48
CA VAL A 289 9.42 13.83 0.82
C VAL A 289 10.47 14.57 1.67
N GLU A 290 10.12 15.72 2.27
CA GLU A 290 11.01 16.45 3.18
C GLU A 290 11.33 15.63 4.44
N LEU A 291 10.35 15.00 5.05
CA LEU A 291 10.54 14.15 6.24
C LEU A 291 11.38 12.90 5.92
N ALA A 292 11.11 12.23 4.80
CA ALA A 292 11.88 11.08 4.33
C ALA A 292 13.35 11.42 4.09
N ALA A 293 13.61 12.56 3.43
CA ALA A 293 14.95 13.05 3.21
C ALA A 293 15.69 13.36 4.55
N ALA A 294 14.99 13.96 5.51
CA ALA A 294 15.53 14.19 6.86
C ALA A 294 15.82 12.86 7.61
N ALA A 295 15.02 11.83 7.35
CA ALA A 295 15.22 10.49 7.90
C ALA A 295 16.25 9.65 7.11
N GLY A 296 16.75 10.14 5.97
CA GLY A 296 17.86 9.55 5.22
C GLY A 296 17.45 8.52 4.16
N PHE A 297 16.21 8.58 3.63
CA PHE A 297 15.77 7.75 2.53
C PHE A 297 15.02 8.55 1.45
N ASP A 298 14.86 7.95 0.28
CA ASP A 298 14.12 8.55 -0.83
C ASP A 298 12.60 8.37 -0.64
N GLY A 299 11.89 9.46 -0.37
CA GLY A 299 10.43 9.48 -0.23
C GLY A 299 9.68 9.55 -1.57
N THR A 300 10.37 9.66 -2.70
CA THR A 300 9.72 9.70 -4.03
C THR A 300 9.51 8.31 -4.64
N GLY A 301 10.04 7.27 -4.00
CA GLY A 301 9.91 5.89 -4.44
C GLY A 301 8.44 5.41 -4.44
N ALA A 302 8.12 4.56 -5.40
CA ALA A 302 6.77 4.00 -5.52
C ALA A 302 6.32 3.39 -4.20
N PHE A 303 5.08 3.71 -3.79
CA PHE A 303 4.42 3.21 -2.58
C PHE A 303 5.06 3.57 -1.23
N ALA A 304 6.13 4.38 -1.21
CA ALA A 304 6.69 4.88 0.06
C ALA A 304 5.71 5.83 0.79
N PRO A 305 5.03 6.78 0.09
CA PRO A 305 3.97 7.59 0.69
C PRO A 305 2.80 6.76 1.23
N GLU A 306 2.31 5.80 0.46
CA GLU A 306 1.21 4.90 0.82
C GLU A 306 1.56 4.04 2.04
N SER A 307 2.83 3.66 2.19
CA SER A 307 3.31 2.88 3.35
C SER A 307 3.32 3.71 4.63
N TYR A 308 3.71 4.98 4.55
CA TYR A 308 3.58 5.92 5.65
C TYR A 308 2.12 6.09 6.07
N ASP A 309 1.22 6.27 5.09
CA ASP A 309 -0.21 6.47 5.33
C ASP A 309 -0.86 5.21 5.91
N ALA A 310 -0.50 4.03 5.44
CA ALA A 310 -1.01 2.77 5.99
C ALA A 310 -0.68 2.61 7.48
N ALA A 311 0.55 2.91 7.88
CA ALA A 311 0.96 2.89 9.28
C ALA A 311 0.27 3.99 10.11
N ALA A 312 0.13 5.20 9.55
CA ALA A 312 -0.55 6.32 10.20
C ALA A 312 -2.02 5.99 10.46
N LEU A 313 -2.75 5.47 9.47
CA LEU A 313 -4.16 5.08 9.61
C LEU A 313 -4.37 4.03 10.69
N ILE A 314 -3.49 3.02 10.79
CA ILE A 314 -3.55 2.03 11.88
C ILE A 314 -3.49 2.74 13.24
N MET A 315 -2.52 3.63 13.44
CA MET A 315 -2.31 4.27 14.74
C MET A 315 -3.39 5.31 15.07
N LEU A 316 -3.86 6.06 14.08
CA LEU A 316 -4.96 7.00 14.25
C LEU A 316 -6.29 6.30 14.57
N ALA A 317 -6.59 5.18 13.89
CA ALA A 317 -7.75 4.36 14.20
C ALA A 317 -7.69 3.76 15.60
N MET A 318 -6.51 3.28 16.06
CA MET A 318 -6.29 2.85 17.43
C MET A 318 -6.57 3.96 18.45
N GLN A 319 -6.14 5.19 18.16
CA GLN A 319 -6.40 6.36 19.00
C GLN A 319 -7.89 6.71 19.05
N ALA A 320 -8.57 6.70 17.91
CA ALA A 320 -10.01 6.94 17.82
C ALA A 320 -10.81 5.93 18.65
N ALA A 321 -10.45 4.66 18.55
CA ALA A 321 -11.04 3.58 19.34
C ALA A 321 -10.59 3.57 20.82
N ASN A 322 -9.55 4.32 21.18
CA ASN A 322 -8.84 4.20 22.44
C ASN A 322 -8.46 2.75 22.78
N SER A 323 -8.05 1.97 21.79
CA SER A 323 -7.70 0.55 21.89
C SER A 323 -6.70 0.14 20.82
N ALA A 324 -5.74 -0.72 21.17
CA ALA A 324 -4.83 -1.38 20.23
C ALA A 324 -5.37 -2.73 19.73
N ASN A 325 -6.59 -3.11 20.11
CA ASN A 325 -7.21 -4.35 19.64
C ASN A 325 -7.91 -4.14 18.31
N SER A 326 -7.56 -4.91 17.29
CA SER A 326 -8.12 -4.82 15.94
C SER A 326 -9.65 -4.89 15.89
N ALA A 327 -10.28 -5.68 16.76
CA ALA A 327 -11.73 -5.76 16.82
C ALA A 327 -12.41 -4.44 17.24
N ASP A 328 -11.69 -3.60 17.98
CA ASP A 328 -12.20 -2.32 18.47
C ASP A 328 -11.93 -1.19 17.46
N PHE A 329 -10.75 -1.18 16.80
CA PHE A 329 -10.37 -0.05 15.95
C PHE A 329 -10.66 -0.22 14.46
N LYS A 330 -10.95 -1.41 13.97
CA LYS A 330 -11.18 -1.64 12.53
C LYS A 330 -12.27 -0.73 11.92
N ASP A 331 -13.34 -0.51 12.66
CA ASP A 331 -14.47 0.32 12.20
C ASP A 331 -14.13 1.82 12.18
N HIS A 332 -13.05 2.23 12.86
CA HIS A 332 -12.55 3.61 12.87
C HIS A 332 -11.56 3.94 11.74
N VAL A 333 -11.12 2.96 10.96
CA VAL A 333 -10.18 3.21 9.84
C VAL A 333 -10.81 4.14 8.81
N PHE A 334 -12.07 3.92 8.45
CA PHE A 334 -12.80 4.83 7.55
C PHE A 334 -13.05 6.20 8.16
N ASP A 335 -13.38 6.24 9.46
CA ASP A 335 -13.69 7.51 10.16
C ASP A 335 -12.49 8.46 10.17
N VAL A 336 -11.28 7.93 10.35
CA VAL A 336 -10.06 8.77 10.39
C VAL A 336 -9.49 9.08 9.01
N ALA A 337 -9.80 8.25 7.99
CA ALA A 337 -9.29 8.40 6.64
C ALA A 337 -10.07 9.41 5.78
N ASN A 338 -11.29 9.75 6.19
CA ASN A 338 -12.22 10.48 5.33
C ASN A 338 -12.83 11.70 6.03
N ALA A 339 -13.17 12.71 5.23
CA ALA A 339 -13.97 13.85 5.70
C ALA A 339 -15.36 13.38 6.21
N PRO A 340 -15.98 14.15 7.17
CA PRO A 340 -15.54 15.45 7.65
C PRO A 340 -14.55 15.38 8.81
N GLY A 341 -13.66 16.36 8.92
CA GLY A 341 -12.74 16.44 10.04
C GLY A 341 -11.68 17.53 9.87
N VAL A 342 -10.75 17.59 10.80
CA VAL A 342 -9.59 18.47 10.70
C VAL A 342 -8.52 17.76 9.87
N GLU A 343 -8.10 18.38 8.78
CA GLU A 343 -7.04 17.81 7.92
C GLU A 343 -5.75 17.55 8.69
N ILE A 344 -5.22 16.35 8.50
CA ILE A 344 -3.94 15.87 9.07
C ILE A 344 -3.02 15.43 7.94
N MET A 345 -1.81 15.96 7.93
CA MET A 345 -0.77 15.68 6.94
C MET A 345 0.45 15.02 7.61
N PRO A 346 1.40 14.48 6.82
CA PRO A 346 2.68 14.01 7.36
C PRO A 346 3.37 15.07 8.21
N GLY A 347 3.92 14.67 9.37
CA GLY A 347 4.48 15.58 10.37
C GLY A 347 3.43 16.19 11.31
N GLU A 348 2.16 15.85 11.17
CA GLU A 348 1.06 16.35 12.02
C GLU A 348 0.34 15.21 12.79
N LEU A 349 0.93 14.00 12.86
CA LEU A 349 0.30 12.86 13.54
C LEU A 349 0.05 13.15 15.04
N ALA A 350 0.95 13.88 15.70
CA ALA A 350 0.74 14.33 17.08
C ALA A 350 -0.55 15.15 17.24
N LYS A 351 -0.81 16.09 16.32
CA LYS A 351 -2.05 16.90 16.28
C LYS A 351 -3.27 16.00 16.08
N GLY A 352 -3.19 15.01 15.17
CA GLY A 352 -4.27 14.05 14.94
C GLY A 352 -4.61 13.26 16.21
N LEU A 353 -3.59 12.74 16.91
CA LEU A 353 -3.76 12.01 18.17
C LEU A 353 -4.39 12.86 19.27
N GLU A 354 -3.99 14.14 19.41
CA GLU A 354 -4.57 15.08 20.38
C GLU A 354 -6.05 15.36 20.08
N LEU A 355 -6.40 15.60 18.82
CA LEU A 355 -7.77 15.86 18.40
C LEU A 355 -8.67 14.66 18.68
N LEU A 356 -8.23 13.45 18.29
CA LEU A 356 -8.96 12.21 18.54
C LEU A 356 -9.14 11.93 20.06
N ALA A 357 -8.10 12.19 20.85
CA ALA A 357 -8.20 12.07 22.33
C ALA A 357 -9.20 13.06 22.92
N ALA A 358 -9.42 14.22 22.27
CA ALA A 358 -10.42 15.21 22.66
C ALA A 358 -11.83 14.91 22.09
N GLY A 359 -11.99 13.83 21.31
CA GLY A 359 -13.25 13.48 20.65
C GLY A 359 -13.60 14.39 19.46
N THR A 360 -12.57 14.92 18.80
CA THR A 360 -12.72 15.76 17.59
C THR A 360 -12.38 14.92 16.37
N ASP A 361 -13.25 14.95 15.35
CA ASP A 361 -13.04 14.23 14.11
C ASP A 361 -11.87 14.81 13.31
N ILE A 362 -11.12 13.92 12.66
CA ILE A 362 -10.04 14.25 11.76
C ILE A 362 -10.35 13.77 10.33
N ASP A 363 -9.64 14.34 9.38
CA ASP A 363 -9.59 13.94 7.98
C ASP A 363 -8.10 13.71 7.63
N TYR A 364 -7.69 12.44 7.59
CA TYR A 364 -6.30 12.12 7.31
C TYR A 364 -6.02 12.16 5.82
N VAL A 365 -5.53 13.29 5.33
CA VAL A 365 -5.12 13.48 3.93
C VAL A 365 -3.83 12.71 3.61
N GLY A 366 -2.90 12.67 4.55
CA GLY A 366 -1.65 11.92 4.43
C GLY A 366 -0.71 12.38 3.31
N ALA A 367 0.20 11.50 2.96
CA ALA A 367 1.20 11.69 1.91
C ALA A 367 0.65 11.37 0.51
N SER A 368 -0.29 10.42 0.41
CA SER A 368 -0.87 9.95 -0.86
C SER A 368 -2.23 10.55 -1.19
N ALA A 369 -2.72 11.52 -0.41
CA ALA A 369 -4.10 12.04 -0.47
C ALA A 369 -5.10 10.88 -0.33
N VAL A 370 -4.89 10.06 0.68
CA VAL A 370 -5.70 8.87 0.90
C VAL A 370 -7.12 9.25 1.25
N GLU A 371 -8.08 8.70 0.49
CA GLU A 371 -9.50 8.73 0.77
C GLU A 371 -10.01 7.32 0.52
N LEU A 372 -10.53 6.67 1.54
CA LEU A 372 -10.99 5.29 1.42
C LEU A 372 -12.42 5.25 0.88
N ILE A 373 -12.61 4.43 -0.15
CA ILE A 373 -13.91 4.22 -0.79
C ILE A 373 -14.35 2.76 -0.64
N GLY A 374 -15.66 2.53 -0.83
CA GLY A 374 -16.29 1.21 -0.97
C GLY A 374 -15.73 0.15 -0.02
N PRO A 375 -14.94 -0.80 -0.54
CA PRO A 375 -14.44 -1.92 0.26
C PRO A 375 -13.18 -1.62 1.09
N GLY A 376 -12.82 -0.35 1.37
CA GLY A 376 -11.62 -0.01 2.13
C GLY A 376 -10.37 0.20 1.28
N GLU A 377 -10.53 0.65 0.04
CA GLU A 377 -9.43 0.97 -0.88
C GLU A 377 -9.33 2.47 -1.16
N SER A 378 -8.13 2.96 -1.49
CA SER A 378 -7.96 4.37 -1.88
C SER A 378 -8.68 4.67 -3.20
N ALA A 379 -9.31 5.85 -3.28
CA ALA A 379 -9.90 6.38 -4.51
C ALA A 379 -8.87 6.55 -5.64
N GLY A 380 -7.63 6.84 -5.27
CA GLY A 380 -6.44 6.85 -6.11
C GLY A 380 -6.25 8.08 -6.99
N ASN A 381 -5.05 8.62 -6.87
CA ASN A 381 -4.45 9.56 -7.81
C ASN A 381 -3.21 8.90 -8.41
N TYR A 382 -2.85 9.28 -9.63
CA TYR A 382 -1.70 8.70 -10.32
C TYR A 382 -0.78 9.81 -10.81
N GLN A 383 0.53 9.60 -10.67
CA GLN A 383 1.53 10.42 -11.35
C GLN A 383 1.96 9.73 -12.63
N GLU A 384 1.93 10.50 -13.74
CA GLU A 384 2.39 10.05 -15.05
C GLU A 384 3.88 10.34 -15.19
N ILE A 385 4.63 9.35 -15.68
CA ILE A 385 6.07 9.46 -15.93
C ILE A 385 6.43 9.24 -17.38
N GLU A 386 7.57 9.83 -17.81
CA GLU A 386 8.17 9.60 -19.10
C GLU A 386 9.69 9.50 -18.98
N PHE A 387 10.29 8.59 -19.77
CA PHE A 387 11.74 8.43 -19.87
C PHE A 387 12.32 9.38 -20.90
N ALA A 388 13.24 10.22 -20.47
CA ALA A 388 14.04 11.12 -21.31
C ALA A 388 15.45 11.23 -20.73
N ASP A 389 16.45 11.35 -21.58
CA ASP A 389 17.86 11.47 -21.18
C ASP A 389 18.36 10.35 -20.25
N GLY A 390 17.75 9.15 -20.37
CA GLY A 390 18.12 7.96 -19.61
C GLY A 390 17.54 7.85 -18.20
N VAL A 391 16.62 8.74 -17.84
CA VAL A 391 15.91 8.71 -16.55
C VAL A 391 14.43 8.98 -16.75
N TYR A 392 13.59 8.45 -15.86
CA TYR A 392 12.18 8.87 -15.85
C TYR A 392 11.97 10.09 -14.96
N SER A 393 10.98 10.87 -15.30
CA SER A 393 10.51 11.99 -14.49
C SER A 393 9.00 12.10 -14.54
N THR A 394 8.40 12.66 -13.49
CA THR A 394 6.98 12.96 -13.45
C THR A 394 6.65 14.08 -14.43
N ILE A 395 5.67 13.85 -15.31
CA ILE A 395 5.21 14.82 -16.30
C ILE A 395 3.80 15.34 -16.06
N GLY A 396 3.04 14.72 -15.15
CA GLY A 396 1.67 15.11 -14.82
C GLY A 396 1.04 14.23 -13.75
N TYR A 397 -0.20 14.56 -13.39
CA TYR A 397 -1.01 13.82 -12.43
C TYR A 397 -2.41 13.58 -13.00
N ARG A 398 -3.06 12.48 -12.58
CA ARG A 398 -4.37 12.04 -13.07
C ARG A 398 -5.32 11.58 -11.97
#